data_fcc5235c03e3a86fd1d8856338eb1235
#
_entry.id   fcc5235c03e3a86fd1d8856338eb1235
#
_cell.length_a   1.000
_cell.length_b   1.000
_cell.length_c   1.000
_cell.angle_alpha   90.00
_cell.angle_beta   90.00
_cell.angle_gamma   90.00
#
_symmetry.space_group_name_H-M   'P 1'
#
loop_
_entity.id
_entity.type
_entity.pdbx_description
1 polymer ?
#
loop_
_entity_poly.entity_id
_entity_poly.type
_entity_poly.pdbx_seq_one_letter_code
_entity_poly.pdbx_strand_id
1 'polypeptide(L)'
;MALRSSTVDISTSDGTADCYLTAPEGKGHHPAVLLYMDAFGLRPRLEEMAQRIAGEGYVVLVPNVFYRSGRAPLIDTDFIRNEDRGELFKTLGPLMKRLTPERAMRDADAYLDYLDAHDEVSEAPMGTVGYCMGGALALRTAAHRPERIGAVATFHGARLATDAPDSPHLLVDRLRAEVYVASADKDQGMPPEQQQRLDEALTEARVRHVCEQYDGAAHGFTMADTAVYDEAATDRHWKALLDLFARNLR
;
A
#
# COMPACT_ATOMS: atom_id res chain seq x y z
N MET A 1 -8.02 -20.49 7.34
CA MET A 1 -7.87 -21.04 5.98
C MET A 1 -6.39 -21.34 5.79
N ALA A 2 -6.02 -22.49 5.17
CA ALA A 2 -4.62 -22.74 4.81
C ALA A 2 -4.22 -21.79 3.68
N LEU A 3 -2.96 -21.30 3.73
CA LEU A 3 -2.41 -20.35 2.77
C LEU A 3 -1.17 -20.93 2.10
N ARG A 4 -1.00 -20.64 0.83
CA ARG A 4 0.28 -20.84 0.16
C ARG A 4 0.91 -19.50 -0.10
N SER A 5 2.23 -19.47 -0.01
CA SER A 5 3.02 -18.27 -0.22
C SER A 5 4.27 -18.59 -1.02
N SER A 6 4.69 -17.64 -1.85
CA SER A 6 5.90 -17.77 -2.67
C SER A 6 6.48 -16.39 -3.00
N THR A 7 7.76 -16.36 -3.31
CA THR A 7 8.35 -15.22 -4.01
C THR A 7 8.22 -15.45 -5.51
N VAL A 8 7.69 -14.46 -6.21
CA VAL A 8 7.56 -14.46 -7.68
C VAL A 8 8.36 -13.32 -8.29
N ASP A 9 8.90 -13.57 -9.46
CA ASP A 9 9.66 -12.58 -10.22
C ASP A 9 8.80 -12.01 -11.34
N ILE A 10 8.50 -10.71 -11.30
CA ILE A 10 7.67 -10.01 -12.28
C ILE A 10 8.54 -9.14 -13.17
N SER A 11 8.48 -9.38 -14.48
CA SER A 11 9.18 -8.56 -15.46
C SER A 11 8.54 -7.18 -15.56
N THR A 12 9.37 -6.14 -15.44
CA THR A 12 8.98 -4.74 -15.59
C THR A 12 9.79 -4.08 -16.70
N SER A 13 9.47 -2.84 -17.06
CA SER A 13 10.24 -2.10 -18.07
C SER A 13 11.70 -1.84 -17.70
N ASP A 14 12.02 -1.83 -16.39
CA ASP A 14 13.34 -1.45 -15.88
C ASP A 14 14.09 -2.64 -15.21
N GLY A 15 13.59 -3.86 -15.35
CA GLY A 15 14.19 -5.07 -14.78
C GLY A 15 13.17 -6.05 -14.24
N THR A 16 13.56 -6.83 -13.23
CA THR A 16 12.71 -7.85 -12.61
C THR A 16 12.45 -7.48 -11.15
N ALA A 17 11.20 -7.32 -10.80
CA ALA A 17 10.78 -7.08 -9.42
C ALA A 17 10.49 -8.42 -8.74
N ASP A 18 11.14 -8.67 -7.62
CA ASP A 18 10.79 -9.75 -6.71
C ASP A 18 9.59 -9.32 -5.88
N CYS A 19 8.56 -10.15 -5.84
CA CYS A 19 7.31 -9.87 -5.15
C CYS A 19 6.94 -11.04 -4.24
N TYR A 20 6.35 -10.76 -3.10
CA TYR A 20 5.74 -11.79 -2.27
C TYR A 20 4.29 -11.98 -2.72
N LEU A 21 3.90 -13.22 -3.02
CA LEU A 21 2.55 -13.62 -3.39
C LEU A 21 2.00 -14.59 -2.35
N THR A 22 0.80 -14.34 -1.86
CA THR A 22 0.09 -15.26 -0.98
C THR A 22 -1.38 -15.36 -1.35
N ALA A 23 -1.94 -16.56 -1.24
CA ALA A 23 -3.32 -16.85 -1.60
C ALA A 23 -3.89 -17.99 -0.73
N PRO A 24 -5.23 -18.11 -0.61
CA PRO A 24 -5.85 -19.29 -0.04
C PRO A 24 -5.44 -20.57 -0.77
N GLU A 25 -5.21 -21.66 -0.02
CA GLU A 25 -5.03 -22.97 -0.66
C GLU A 25 -6.37 -23.52 -1.18
N GLY A 26 -6.30 -24.18 -2.33
CA GLY A 26 -7.46 -24.86 -2.93
C GLY A 26 -7.80 -24.32 -4.31
N LYS A 27 -8.89 -24.84 -4.88
CA LYS A 27 -9.39 -24.37 -6.17
C LYS A 27 -10.43 -23.28 -5.95
N GLY A 28 -10.24 -22.15 -6.58
CA GLY A 28 -11.17 -21.01 -6.52
C GLY A 28 -10.61 -19.79 -7.22
N HIS A 29 -11.49 -18.84 -7.52
CA HIS A 29 -11.08 -17.53 -7.98
C HIS A 29 -11.34 -16.53 -6.86
N HIS A 30 -10.34 -15.75 -6.52
CA HIS A 30 -10.34 -14.83 -5.41
C HIS A 30 -10.10 -13.40 -5.91
N PRO A 31 -10.73 -12.37 -5.30
CA PRO A 31 -10.36 -10.99 -5.60
C PRO A 31 -8.89 -10.75 -5.24
N ALA A 32 -8.22 -9.90 -6.02
CA ALA A 32 -6.83 -9.59 -5.79
C ALA A 32 -6.63 -8.28 -5.00
N VAL A 33 -5.54 -8.23 -4.25
CA VAL A 33 -5.09 -7.05 -3.51
C VAL A 33 -3.61 -6.79 -3.82
N LEU A 34 -3.30 -5.57 -4.23
CA LEU A 34 -1.93 -5.08 -4.36
C LEU A 34 -1.58 -4.30 -3.07
N LEU A 35 -0.67 -4.84 -2.27
CA LEU A 35 -0.22 -4.25 -1.03
C LEU A 35 1.11 -3.53 -1.23
N TYR A 36 1.13 -2.21 -1.06
CA TYR A 36 2.34 -1.40 -1.13
C TYR A 36 2.99 -1.23 0.25
N MET A 37 4.26 -1.60 0.29
CA MET A 37 5.13 -1.53 1.45
C MET A 37 5.39 -0.09 1.93
N ASP A 38 5.85 0.04 3.16
CA ASP A 38 6.43 1.28 3.68
C ASP A 38 7.88 1.49 3.17
N ALA A 39 8.54 2.54 3.62
CA ALA A 39 9.89 2.89 3.19
C ALA A 39 10.97 1.88 3.62
N PHE A 40 10.67 1.00 4.58
CA PHE A 40 11.62 -0.03 5.03
C PHE A 40 11.70 -1.22 4.07
N GLY A 41 10.81 -1.31 3.10
CA GLY A 41 10.86 -2.32 2.08
C GLY A 41 10.08 -3.60 2.40
N LEU A 42 10.06 -4.49 1.41
CA LEU A 42 9.47 -5.83 1.57
C LEU A 42 10.30 -6.63 2.58
N ARG A 43 9.63 -7.14 3.60
CA ARG A 43 10.21 -7.84 4.74
C ARG A 43 9.15 -8.71 5.45
N PRO A 44 9.53 -9.59 6.40
CA PRO A 44 8.59 -10.52 7.05
C PRO A 44 7.33 -9.86 7.60
N ARG A 45 7.40 -8.63 8.14
CA ARG A 45 6.21 -7.92 8.63
C ARG A 45 5.16 -7.69 7.54
N LEU A 46 5.59 -7.32 6.33
CA LEU A 46 4.67 -7.11 5.21
C LEU A 46 4.08 -8.44 4.70
N GLU A 47 4.87 -9.51 4.76
CA GLU A 47 4.41 -10.86 4.43
C GLU A 47 3.32 -11.35 5.39
N GLU A 48 3.49 -11.14 6.71
CA GLU A 48 2.47 -11.41 7.73
C GLU A 48 1.17 -10.63 7.48
N MET A 49 1.30 -9.36 7.14
CA MET A 49 0.15 -8.51 6.83
C MET A 49 -0.58 -8.99 5.56
N ALA A 50 0.16 -9.39 4.53
CA ALA A 50 -0.40 -9.98 3.32
C ALA A 50 -1.11 -11.32 3.61
N GLN A 51 -0.52 -12.18 4.43
CA GLN A 51 -1.13 -13.45 4.86
C GLN A 51 -2.43 -13.22 5.63
N ARG A 52 -2.50 -12.19 6.46
CA ARG A 52 -3.75 -11.85 7.17
C ARG A 52 -4.87 -11.48 6.19
N ILE A 53 -4.56 -10.69 5.16
CA ILE A 53 -5.53 -10.35 4.11
C ILE A 53 -5.90 -11.60 3.31
N ALA A 54 -4.93 -12.43 2.95
CA ALA A 54 -5.18 -13.67 2.20
C ALA A 54 -6.05 -14.66 3.01
N GLY A 55 -5.90 -14.68 4.33
CA GLY A 55 -6.75 -15.46 5.24
C GLY A 55 -8.24 -15.13 5.15
N GLU A 56 -8.59 -13.95 4.66
CA GLU A 56 -9.95 -13.47 4.40
C GLU A 56 -10.42 -13.81 2.96
N GLY A 57 -9.64 -14.55 2.19
CA GLY A 57 -10.04 -15.03 0.87
C GLY A 57 -9.59 -14.17 -0.31
N TYR A 58 -8.46 -13.49 -0.21
CA TYR A 58 -7.87 -12.67 -1.26
C TYR A 58 -6.57 -13.26 -1.78
N VAL A 59 -6.25 -13.05 -3.06
CA VAL A 59 -4.89 -13.19 -3.60
C VAL A 59 -4.17 -11.88 -3.32
N VAL A 60 -3.02 -11.91 -2.64
CA VAL A 60 -2.30 -10.71 -2.25
C VAL A 60 -0.90 -10.69 -2.84
N LEU A 61 -0.58 -9.64 -3.57
CA LEU A 61 0.73 -9.36 -4.12
C LEU A 61 1.39 -8.19 -3.37
N VAL A 62 2.62 -8.40 -2.91
CA VAL A 62 3.43 -7.36 -2.26
C VAL A 62 4.71 -7.18 -3.06
N PRO A 63 4.81 -6.15 -3.91
CA PRO A 63 6.01 -5.92 -4.71
C PRO A 63 7.14 -5.29 -3.89
N ASN A 64 8.38 -5.70 -4.15
CA ASN A 64 9.56 -4.94 -3.81
C ASN A 64 9.66 -3.74 -4.77
N VAL A 65 9.09 -2.60 -4.41
CA VAL A 65 9.12 -1.41 -5.28
C VAL A 65 10.52 -0.79 -5.41
N PHE A 66 11.49 -1.28 -4.63
CA PHE A 66 12.90 -0.89 -4.70
C PHE A 66 13.77 -1.88 -5.48
N TYR A 67 13.20 -2.81 -6.24
CA TYR A 67 13.91 -3.87 -6.97
C TYR A 67 15.06 -3.35 -7.85
N ARG A 68 15.01 -2.09 -8.31
CA ARG A 68 16.10 -1.44 -9.05
C ARG A 68 17.37 -1.24 -8.21
N SER A 69 17.28 -1.42 -6.91
CA SER A 69 18.40 -1.31 -5.97
C SER A 69 18.84 -2.65 -5.40
N GLY A 70 18.06 -3.70 -5.62
CA GLY A 70 18.35 -5.07 -5.19
C GLY A 70 17.10 -5.84 -4.81
N ARG A 71 17.28 -7.14 -4.55
CA ARG A 71 16.20 -8.01 -4.05
C ARG A 71 15.93 -7.75 -2.58
N ALA A 72 14.70 -8.00 -2.16
CA ALA A 72 14.30 -7.89 -0.76
C ALA A 72 14.89 -9.05 0.09
N PRO A 73 15.13 -8.83 1.40
CA PRO A 73 15.04 -7.54 2.10
C PRO A 73 16.23 -6.62 1.81
N LEU A 74 15.99 -5.33 1.60
CA LEU A 74 17.06 -4.34 1.37
C LEU A 74 17.52 -3.66 2.66
N ILE A 75 16.72 -3.72 3.70
CA ILE A 75 16.98 -3.13 5.01
C ILE A 75 16.93 -4.24 6.05
N ASP A 76 17.93 -4.28 6.91
CA ASP A 76 17.98 -5.22 8.02
C ASP A 76 16.90 -4.88 9.07
N THR A 77 16.16 -5.89 9.53
CA THR A 77 15.11 -5.74 10.54
C THR A 77 15.66 -5.29 11.90
N ASP A 78 16.85 -5.73 12.26
CA ASP A 78 17.51 -5.30 13.50
C ASP A 78 17.92 -3.83 13.42
N PHE A 79 18.26 -3.35 12.23
CA PHE A 79 18.50 -1.95 11.95
C PHE A 79 17.22 -1.11 12.15
N ILE A 80 16.06 -1.56 11.70
CA ILE A 80 14.76 -0.86 11.88
C ILE A 80 14.41 -0.69 13.36
N ARG A 81 14.73 -1.67 14.20
CA ARG A 81 14.39 -1.67 15.63
C ARG A 81 15.28 -0.77 16.48
N ASN A 82 16.54 -0.63 16.11
CA ASN A 82 17.57 -0.08 17.00
C ASN A 82 18.03 1.35 16.68
N GLU A 83 17.36 2.02 15.76
CA GLU A 83 18.02 3.05 15.06
C GLU A 83 17.84 4.47 15.38
N ASP A 84 18.90 5.22 15.20
CA ASP A 84 18.91 6.65 14.89
C ASP A 84 18.20 6.88 13.54
N ARG A 85 17.05 7.57 13.61
CA ARG A 85 16.24 7.92 12.43
C ARG A 85 17.08 8.63 11.34
N GLY A 86 18.14 9.35 11.71
CA GLY A 86 19.01 10.04 10.77
C GLY A 86 19.78 9.09 9.85
N GLU A 87 20.32 7.99 10.39
CA GLU A 87 21.01 6.96 9.60
C GLU A 87 20.04 6.20 8.71
N LEU A 88 18.83 5.92 9.22
CA LEU A 88 17.78 5.29 8.47
C LEU A 88 17.41 6.12 7.21
N PHE A 89 17.20 7.43 7.36
CA PHE A 89 16.90 8.30 6.22
C PHE A 89 18.05 8.43 5.22
N LYS A 90 19.32 8.32 5.65
CA LYS A 90 20.46 8.27 4.72
C LYS A 90 20.41 7.04 3.82
N THR A 91 20.00 5.91 4.37
CA THR A 91 19.87 4.65 3.61
C THR A 91 18.62 4.65 2.72
N LEU A 92 17.47 5.08 3.24
CA LEU A 92 16.19 5.09 2.52
C LEU A 92 16.11 6.16 1.44
N GLY A 93 16.72 7.33 1.66
CA GLY A 93 16.65 8.47 0.75
C GLY A 93 17.02 8.15 -0.70
N PRO A 94 18.15 7.49 -0.97
CA PRO A 94 18.53 7.07 -2.31
C PRO A 94 17.55 6.06 -2.95
N LEU A 95 16.96 5.14 -2.17
CA LEU A 95 15.97 4.17 -2.65
C LEU A 95 14.70 4.89 -3.09
N MET A 96 14.15 5.72 -2.22
CA MET A 96 12.94 6.51 -2.48
C MET A 96 13.13 7.46 -3.68
N LYS A 97 14.29 8.08 -3.83
CA LYS A 97 14.58 9.01 -4.94
C LYS A 97 14.57 8.31 -6.31
N ARG A 98 14.88 7.01 -6.36
CA ARG A 98 14.82 6.23 -7.61
C ARG A 98 13.39 5.84 -8.01
N LEU A 99 12.46 5.84 -7.07
CA LEU A 99 11.06 5.52 -7.28
C LEU A 99 10.27 6.80 -7.65
N THR A 100 10.38 7.22 -8.90
CA THR A 100 9.56 8.34 -9.38
C THR A 100 8.11 7.91 -9.64
N PRO A 101 7.13 8.83 -9.62
CA PRO A 101 5.74 8.50 -9.94
C PRO A 101 5.56 7.77 -11.27
N GLU A 102 6.28 8.19 -12.32
CA GLU A 102 6.19 7.58 -13.65
C GLU A 102 6.73 6.14 -13.63
N ARG A 103 7.84 5.88 -12.93
CA ARG A 103 8.37 4.53 -12.76
C ARG A 103 7.41 3.65 -11.98
N ALA A 104 6.90 4.18 -10.87
CA ALA A 104 5.96 3.46 -10.03
C ALA A 104 4.69 3.05 -10.79
N MET A 105 4.17 3.92 -11.69
CA MET A 105 2.97 3.58 -12.47
C MET A 105 3.24 2.58 -13.57
N ARG A 106 4.40 2.64 -14.24
CA ARG A 106 4.80 1.56 -15.18
C ARG A 106 4.99 0.21 -14.47
N ASP A 107 5.53 0.23 -13.25
CA ASP A 107 5.64 -0.99 -12.45
C ASP A 107 4.26 -1.48 -12.00
N ALA A 108 3.35 -0.58 -11.63
CA ALA A 108 1.98 -0.92 -11.27
C ALA A 108 1.24 -1.62 -12.42
N ASP A 109 1.44 -1.19 -13.67
CA ASP A 109 0.90 -1.91 -14.83
C ASP A 109 1.37 -3.36 -14.85
N ALA A 110 2.67 -3.62 -14.69
CA ALA A 110 3.22 -4.97 -14.68
C ALA A 110 2.67 -5.83 -13.51
N TYR A 111 2.46 -5.24 -12.34
CA TYR A 111 1.89 -5.95 -11.18
C TYR A 111 0.41 -6.29 -11.40
N LEU A 112 -0.37 -5.36 -11.94
CA LEU A 112 -1.78 -5.58 -12.23
C LEU A 112 -1.97 -6.57 -13.37
N ASP A 113 -1.18 -6.47 -14.44
CA ASP A 113 -1.21 -7.42 -15.56
C ASP A 113 -0.82 -8.84 -15.11
N TYR A 114 0.13 -8.97 -14.16
CA TYR A 114 0.46 -10.26 -13.55
C TYR A 114 -0.72 -10.84 -12.78
N LEU A 115 -1.41 -10.01 -11.97
CA LEU A 115 -2.59 -10.45 -11.23
C LEU A 115 -3.75 -10.79 -12.17
N ASP A 116 -3.97 -10.02 -13.24
CA ASP A 116 -5.01 -10.29 -14.25
C ASP A 116 -4.77 -11.61 -14.99
N ALA A 117 -3.50 -12.00 -15.18
CA ALA A 117 -3.13 -13.25 -15.83
C ALA A 117 -3.05 -14.44 -14.86
N HIS A 118 -3.23 -14.24 -13.55
CA HIS A 118 -3.08 -15.29 -12.56
C HIS A 118 -4.37 -16.12 -12.45
N ASP A 119 -4.26 -17.44 -12.68
CA ASP A 119 -5.39 -18.39 -12.77
C ASP A 119 -6.36 -18.38 -11.56
N GLU A 120 -5.94 -17.91 -10.41
CA GLU A 120 -6.75 -17.89 -9.19
C GLU A 120 -7.33 -16.52 -8.87
N VAL A 121 -7.04 -15.51 -9.68
CA VAL A 121 -7.62 -14.19 -9.55
C VAL A 121 -8.95 -14.12 -10.28
N SER A 122 -9.97 -13.59 -9.60
CA SER A 122 -11.29 -13.38 -10.20
C SER A 122 -11.31 -12.13 -11.09
N GLU A 123 -12.33 -12.04 -11.95
CA GLU A 123 -12.58 -10.83 -12.76
C GLU A 123 -13.11 -9.63 -11.94
N ALA A 124 -13.35 -9.83 -10.64
CA ALA A 124 -13.81 -8.75 -9.75
C ALA A 124 -12.78 -7.59 -9.68
N PRO A 125 -13.21 -6.38 -9.34
CA PRO A 125 -12.29 -5.29 -9.10
C PRO A 125 -11.24 -5.64 -8.04
N MET A 126 -10.01 -5.15 -8.21
CA MET A 126 -8.91 -5.35 -7.28
C MET A 126 -8.93 -4.28 -6.18
N GLY A 127 -8.31 -4.60 -5.05
CA GLY A 127 -8.00 -3.64 -3.99
C GLY A 127 -6.56 -3.17 -4.03
N THR A 128 -6.31 -1.94 -3.58
CA THR A 128 -4.96 -1.49 -3.24
C THR A 128 -4.91 -1.03 -1.80
N VAL A 129 -3.85 -1.38 -1.10
CA VAL A 129 -3.56 -0.83 0.23
C VAL A 129 -2.11 -0.40 0.30
N GLY A 130 -1.85 0.72 0.96
CA GLY A 130 -0.49 1.23 1.08
C GLY A 130 -0.22 1.84 2.45
N TYR A 131 1.00 1.63 2.92
CA TYR A 131 1.49 2.06 4.22
C TYR A 131 2.60 3.10 4.05
N CYS A 132 2.57 4.21 4.81
CA CYS A 132 3.56 5.28 4.70
C CYS A 132 3.68 5.81 3.26
N MET A 133 4.85 5.73 2.63
CA MET A 133 5.03 6.07 1.21
C MET A 133 4.15 5.23 0.27
N GLY A 134 3.85 3.99 0.65
CA GLY A 134 2.98 3.09 -0.10
C GLY A 134 1.55 3.60 -0.25
N GLY A 135 1.09 4.47 0.66
CA GLY A 135 -0.21 5.12 0.55
C GLY A 135 -0.32 5.98 -0.71
N ALA A 136 0.74 6.72 -1.04
CA ALA A 136 0.79 7.49 -2.29
C ALA A 136 0.81 6.58 -3.53
N LEU A 137 1.48 5.43 -3.45
CA LEU A 137 1.51 4.45 -4.54
C LEU A 137 0.12 3.82 -4.76
N ALA A 138 -0.57 3.44 -3.68
CA ALA A 138 -1.91 2.86 -3.75
C ALA A 138 -2.91 3.82 -4.40
N LEU A 139 -2.92 5.09 -3.98
CA LEU A 139 -3.81 6.12 -4.53
C LEU A 139 -3.50 6.40 -6.01
N ARG A 140 -2.22 6.51 -6.37
CA ARG A 140 -1.78 6.70 -7.76
C ARG A 140 -2.15 5.52 -8.64
N THR A 141 -1.97 4.29 -8.17
CA THR A 141 -2.35 3.07 -8.92
C THR A 141 -3.83 3.06 -9.24
N ALA A 142 -4.68 3.39 -8.28
CA ALA A 142 -6.11 3.47 -8.50
C ALA A 142 -6.52 4.57 -9.48
N ALA A 143 -5.84 5.71 -9.47
CA ALA A 143 -6.08 6.78 -10.44
C ALA A 143 -5.49 6.47 -11.84
N HIS A 144 -4.48 5.60 -11.90
CA HIS A 144 -3.84 5.17 -13.15
C HIS A 144 -4.64 4.07 -13.86
N ARG A 145 -5.21 3.13 -13.11
CA ARG A 145 -6.02 2.01 -13.62
C ARG A 145 -7.43 1.98 -12.96
N PRO A 146 -8.20 3.07 -13.13
CA PRO A 146 -9.47 3.22 -12.40
C PRO A 146 -10.52 2.16 -12.74
N GLU A 147 -10.42 1.52 -13.91
CA GLU A 147 -11.32 0.43 -14.33
C GLU A 147 -11.02 -0.89 -13.60
N ARG A 148 -9.82 -1.03 -13.01
CA ARG A 148 -9.41 -2.27 -12.32
C ARG A 148 -9.52 -2.18 -10.81
N ILE A 149 -9.46 -0.98 -10.23
CA ILE A 149 -9.40 -0.80 -8.78
C ILE A 149 -10.76 -0.36 -8.23
N GLY A 150 -11.33 -1.19 -7.35
CA GLY A 150 -12.62 -0.93 -6.68
C GLY A 150 -12.47 -0.37 -5.26
N ALA A 151 -11.32 -0.56 -4.62
CA ALA A 151 -11.06 -0.10 -3.26
C ALA A 151 -9.61 0.37 -3.07
N VAL A 152 -9.43 1.48 -2.37
CA VAL A 152 -8.12 2.01 -1.98
C VAL A 152 -8.09 2.27 -0.49
N ALA A 153 -7.08 1.76 0.21
CA ALA A 153 -6.82 2.12 1.59
C ALA A 153 -5.41 2.70 1.77
N THR A 154 -5.29 3.75 2.57
CA THR A 154 -3.99 4.29 2.99
C THR A 154 -3.95 4.38 4.50
N PHE A 155 -2.90 3.85 5.11
CA PHE A 155 -2.68 3.91 6.55
C PHE A 155 -1.39 4.65 6.85
N HIS A 156 -1.45 5.64 7.75
CA HIS A 156 -0.36 6.58 8.01
C HIS A 156 0.36 7.00 6.72
N GLY A 157 -0.43 7.25 5.67
CA GLY A 157 0.08 7.64 4.36
C GLY A 157 0.82 8.98 4.43
N ALA A 158 1.93 9.09 3.70
CA ALA A 158 2.74 10.29 3.69
C ALA A 158 2.62 11.04 2.36
N ARG A 159 2.62 12.38 2.43
CA ARG A 159 2.69 13.27 1.27
C ARG A 159 1.57 13.06 0.24
N LEU A 160 0.35 12.80 0.72
CA LEU A 160 -0.79 12.52 -0.16
C LEU A 160 -1.36 13.80 -0.80
N ALA A 161 -1.18 14.96 -0.16
CA ALA A 161 -1.73 16.25 -0.63
C ALA A 161 -0.75 17.42 -0.42
N THR A 162 0.42 17.34 -1.07
CA THR A 162 1.47 18.37 -1.03
C THR A 162 1.24 19.44 -2.09
N ASP A 163 2.08 20.50 -2.08
CA ASP A 163 2.09 21.53 -3.12
C ASP A 163 2.85 21.11 -4.41
N ALA A 164 3.40 19.90 -4.44
CA ALA A 164 4.09 19.40 -5.62
C ALA A 164 3.11 19.20 -6.80
N PRO A 165 3.53 19.52 -8.04
CA PRO A 165 2.65 19.43 -9.21
C PRO A 165 2.23 17.99 -9.57
N ASP A 166 2.89 17.02 -9.00
CA ASP A 166 2.60 15.58 -9.14
C ASP A 166 1.97 14.97 -7.87
N SER A 167 1.45 15.79 -6.95
CA SER A 167 0.87 15.29 -5.70
C SER A 167 -0.33 14.37 -5.93
N PRO A 168 -0.47 13.25 -5.17
CA PRO A 168 -1.53 12.26 -5.38
C PRO A 168 -2.95 12.83 -5.38
N HIS A 169 -3.26 13.81 -4.52
CA HIS A 169 -4.60 14.42 -4.46
C HIS A 169 -5.04 15.09 -5.77
N LEU A 170 -4.10 15.46 -6.64
CA LEU A 170 -4.41 16.03 -7.96
C LEU A 170 -4.93 15.01 -8.97
N LEU A 171 -4.97 13.74 -8.61
CA LEU A 171 -5.41 12.63 -9.46
C LEU A 171 -6.76 12.04 -9.03
N VAL A 172 -7.36 12.56 -7.94
CA VAL A 172 -8.54 11.93 -7.34
C VAL A 172 -9.79 12.00 -8.22
N ASP A 173 -9.86 12.92 -9.15
CA ASP A 173 -10.93 13.03 -10.17
C ASP A 173 -11.00 11.83 -11.11
N ARG A 174 -9.94 11.03 -11.19
CA ARG A 174 -9.86 9.80 -11.99
C ARG A 174 -10.33 8.57 -11.24
N LEU A 175 -10.49 8.63 -9.92
CA LEU A 175 -10.83 7.49 -9.09
C LEU A 175 -12.27 7.01 -9.35
N ARG A 176 -12.42 5.68 -9.42
CA ARG A 176 -13.71 4.98 -9.37
C ARG A 176 -13.88 4.18 -8.09
N ALA A 177 -12.78 3.94 -7.41
CA ALA A 177 -12.69 3.19 -6.17
C ALA A 177 -13.30 3.95 -4.98
N GLU A 178 -13.80 3.21 -3.99
CA GLU A 178 -14.02 3.76 -2.65
C GLU A 178 -12.67 3.92 -1.95
N VAL A 179 -12.46 5.05 -1.29
CA VAL A 179 -11.19 5.42 -0.66
C VAL A 179 -11.33 5.47 0.86
N TYR A 180 -10.40 4.84 1.57
CA TYR A 180 -10.27 4.96 3.01
C TYR A 180 -8.87 5.51 3.36
N VAL A 181 -8.85 6.60 4.10
CA VAL A 181 -7.61 7.26 4.54
C VAL A 181 -7.58 7.31 6.07
N ALA A 182 -6.63 6.61 6.67
CA ALA A 182 -6.33 6.71 8.10
C ALA A 182 -5.02 7.47 8.31
N SER A 183 -5.13 8.69 8.77
CA SER A 183 -3.97 9.52 9.13
C SER A 183 -3.54 9.26 10.56
N ALA A 184 -2.23 9.27 10.81
CA ALA A 184 -1.69 9.22 12.16
C ALA A 184 -1.81 10.58 12.86
N ASP A 185 -1.83 10.59 14.21
CA ASP A 185 -1.83 11.83 14.98
C ASP A 185 -0.46 12.50 14.94
N LYS A 186 -0.43 13.84 14.80
CA LYS A 186 0.79 14.67 14.79
C LYS A 186 1.84 14.20 13.76
N ASP A 187 1.40 13.68 12.63
CA ASP A 187 2.24 13.15 11.57
C ASP A 187 2.79 14.26 10.68
N GLN A 188 4.10 14.47 10.70
CA GLN A 188 4.77 15.42 9.81
C GLN A 188 4.70 15.02 8.33
N GLY A 189 4.51 13.75 8.03
CA GLY A 189 4.34 13.23 6.66
C GLY A 189 2.98 13.56 6.06
N MET A 190 1.97 13.81 6.92
CA MET A 190 0.60 14.15 6.55
C MET A 190 -0.01 15.11 7.56
N PRO A 191 0.50 16.37 7.66
CA PRO A 191 -0.01 17.35 8.61
C PRO A 191 -1.47 17.72 8.34
N PRO A 192 -2.17 18.33 9.31
CA PRO A 192 -3.61 18.60 9.21
C PRO A 192 -4.05 19.32 7.93
N GLU A 193 -3.23 20.23 7.42
CA GLU A 193 -3.51 20.96 6.18
C GLU A 193 -3.53 20.03 4.95
N GLN A 194 -2.68 19.00 4.94
CA GLN A 194 -2.69 18.01 3.87
C GLN A 194 -3.87 17.03 4.03
N GLN A 195 -4.22 16.69 5.26
CA GLN A 195 -5.39 15.84 5.53
C GLN A 195 -6.67 16.52 5.04
N GLN A 196 -6.87 17.78 5.39
CA GLN A 196 -8.01 18.59 4.96
C GLN A 196 -8.02 18.72 3.42
N ARG A 197 -6.89 19.06 2.81
CA ARG A 197 -6.78 19.22 1.35
C ARG A 197 -7.14 17.95 0.59
N LEU A 198 -6.74 16.78 1.10
CA LEU A 198 -7.09 15.50 0.48
C LEU A 198 -8.58 15.22 0.60
N ASP A 199 -9.18 15.44 1.77
CA ASP A 199 -10.60 15.25 2.03
C ASP A 199 -11.47 16.16 1.15
N GLU A 200 -11.09 17.44 1.06
CA GLU A 200 -11.74 18.42 0.17
C GLU A 200 -11.66 17.98 -1.30
N ALA A 201 -10.48 17.56 -1.78
CA ALA A 201 -10.29 17.11 -3.15
C ALA A 201 -11.14 15.87 -3.48
N LEU A 202 -11.20 14.88 -2.57
CA LEU A 202 -12.04 13.69 -2.72
C LEU A 202 -13.54 14.05 -2.72
N THR A 203 -13.94 15.00 -1.88
CA THR A 203 -15.32 15.52 -1.81
C THR A 203 -15.71 16.22 -3.12
N GLU A 204 -14.87 17.13 -3.61
CA GLU A 204 -15.11 17.86 -4.86
C GLU A 204 -15.19 16.92 -6.08
N ALA A 205 -14.33 15.89 -6.10
CA ALA A 205 -14.35 14.85 -7.12
C ALA A 205 -15.52 13.86 -6.96
N ARG A 206 -16.33 13.97 -5.90
CA ARG A 206 -17.45 13.08 -5.57
C ARG A 206 -17.04 11.60 -5.43
N VAL A 207 -15.83 11.37 -5.00
CA VAL A 207 -15.34 10.03 -4.67
C VAL A 207 -15.98 9.57 -3.36
N ARG A 208 -16.48 8.34 -3.31
CA ARG A 208 -16.93 7.75 -2.04
C ARG A 208 -15.72 7.51 -1.15
N HIS A 209 -15.62 8.19 -0.02
CA HIS A 209 -14.43 8.12 0.83
C HIS A 209 -14.74 8.30 2.32
N VAL A 210 -13.77 7.89 3.12
CA VAL A 210 -13.66 8.19 4.54
C VAL A 210 -12.23 8.65 4.79
N CYS A 211 -12.08 9.87 5.34
CA CYS A 211 -10.81 10.37 5.88
C CYS A 211 -10.95 10.51 7.38
N GLU A 212 -10.11 9.82 8.14
CA GLU A 212 -10.15 9.91 9.59
C GLU A 212 -8.76 9.94 10.20
N GLN A 213 -8.63 10.61 11.34
CA GLN A 213 -7.42 10.62 12.16
C GLN A 213 -7.51 9.52 13.22
N TYR A 214 -6.40 8.85 13.44
CA TYR A 214 -6.24 7.89 14.52
C TYR A 214 -5.52 8.58 15.68
N ASP A 215 -6.31 9.14 16.59
CA ASP A 215 -5.82 9.94 17.71
C ASP A 215 -4.86 9.15 18.60
N GLY A 216 -3.72 9.76 18.90
CA GLY A 216 -2.64 9.15 19.67
C GLY A 216 -1.72 8.20 18.90
N ALA A 217 -2.13 7.70 17.73
CA ALA A 217 -1.32 6.79 16.92
C ALA A 217 -0.21 7.55 16.18
N ALA A 218 1.02 7.05 16.27
CA ALA A 218 2.17 7.63 15.56
C ALA A 218 2.27 7.15 14.11
N HIS A 219 3.00 7.90 13.27
CA HIS A 219 3.34 7.44 11.92
C HIS A 219 4.03 6.07 11.96
N GLY A 220 3.47 5.08 11.29
CA GLY A 220 3.96 3.70 11.31
C GLY A 220 3.26 2.78 12.31
N PHE A 221 2.17 3.20 12.93
CA PHE A 221 1.45 2.48 13.99
C PHE A 221 1.05 1.04 13.66
N THR A 222 0.96 0.65 12.38
CA THR A 222 0.63 -0.72 11.96
C THR A 222 1.83 -1.67 11.95
N MET A 223 3.05 -1.15 12.09
CA MET A 223 4.29 -1.89 11.90
C MET A 223 4.78 -2.49 13.23
N ALA A 224 4.39 -3.74 13.54
CA ALA A 224 4.71 -4.42 14.80
C ALA A 224 6.22 -4.71 14.99
N ASP A 225 7.01 -4.53 13.96
CA ASP A 225 8.46 -4.63 13.98
C ASP A 225 9.15 -3.28 14.29
N THR A 226 8.39 -2.25 14.66
CA THR A 226 8.90 -0.92 15.03
C THR A 226 8.45 -0.52 16.44
N ALA A 227 9.16 0.45 17.02
CA ALA A 227 8.85 0.97 18.36
C ALA A 227 7.56 1.83 18.43
N VAL A 228 6.99 2.20 17.28
CA VAL A 228 5.79 3.04 17.19
C VAL A 228 4.51 2.23 16.97
N TYR A 229 4.60 0.91 17.08
CA TYR A 229 3.44 0.03 16.95
C TYR A 229 2.38 0.35 18.00
N ASP A 230 1.12 0.45 17.55
CA ASP A 230 -0.05 0.64 18.41
C ASP A 230 -1.07 -0.47 18.07
N GLU A 231 -1.29 -1.35 19.05
CA GLU A 231 -2.18 -2.51 18.87
C GLU A 231 -3.64 -2.07 18.65
N ALA A 232 -4.14 -1.12 19.44
CA ALA A 232 -5.52 -0.67 19.33
C ALA A 232 -5.80 0.04 17.99
N ALA A 233 -4.88 0.90 17.55
CA ALA A 233 -4.96 1.53 16.24
C ALA A 233 -4.83 0.49 15.11
N THR A 234 -4.00 -0.54 15.30
CA THR A 234 -3.85 -1.63 14.32
C THR A 234 -5.10 -2.50 14.24
N ASP A 235 -5.79 -2.77 15.33
CA ASP A 235 -7.06 -3.51 15.30
C ASP A 235 -8.15 -2.72 14.58
N ARG A 236 -8.24 -1.41 14.83
CA ARG A 236 -9.13 -0.51 14.09
C ARG A 236 -8.80 -0.50 12.60
N HIS A 237 -7.51 -0.43 12.24
CA HIS A 237 -7.03 -0.53 10.87
C HIS A 237 -7.51 -1.81 10.18
N TRP A 238 -7.32 -2.98 10.81
CA TRP A 238 -7.74 -4.26 10.24
C TRP A 238 -9.24 -4.31 9.97
N LYS A 239 -10.03 -3.85 10.93
CA LYS A 239 -11.48 -3.80 10.74
C LYS A 239 -11.86 -2.91 9.57
N ALA A 240 -11.33 -1.69 9.49
CA ALA A 240 -11.64 -0.75 8.42
C ALA A 240 -11.22 -1.27 7.04
N LEU A 241 -10.02 -1.85 6.93
CA LEU A 241 -9.50 -2.40 5.69
C LEU A 241 -10.34 -3.57 5.18
N LEU A 242 -10.62 -4.54 6.05
CA LEU A 242 -11.37 -5.73 5.65
C LEU A 242 -12.83 -5.42 5.35
N ASP A 243 -13.45 -4.51 6.09
CA ASP A 243 -14.80 -4.00 5.79
C ASP A 243 -14.84 -3.27 4.42
N LEU A 244 -13.82 -2.46 4.09
CA LEU A 244 -13.70 -1.80 2.79
C LEU A 244 -13.61 -2.82 1.65
N PHE A 245 -12.74 -3.81 1.78
CA PHE A 245 -12.53 -4.83 0.76
C PHE A 245 -13.77 -5.74 0.60
N ALA A 246 -14.40 -6.14 1.70
CA ALA A 246 -15.57 -7.01 1.65
C ALA A 246 -16.75 -6.40 0.88
N ARG A 247 -16.95 -5.10 0.91
CA ARG A 247 -18.06 -4.43 0.22
C ARG A 247 -17.76 -3.97 -1.20
N ASN A 248 -16.48 -3.97 -1.63
CA ASN A 248 -16.11 -3.44 -2.94
C ASN A 248 -15.43 -4.46 -3.88
N LEU A 249 -14.95 -5.59 -3.36
CA LEU A 249 -14.16 -6.56 -4.15
C LEU A 249 -14.86 -7.90 -4.33
N ARG A 250 -16.10 -8.06 -3.87
CA ARG A 250 -16.88 -9.31 -3.94
C ARG A 250 -18.18 -9.12 -4.72
#